data_cdda841b9a213176755b243d53610601
#
_entry.id   cdda841b9a213176755b243d53610601
#
_cell.length_a   1.000
_cell.length_b   1.000
_cell.length_c   1.000
_cell.angle_alpha   90.00
_cell.angle_beta   90.00
_cell.angle_gamma   90.00
#
_symmetry.space_group_name_H-M   'P 1'
#
loop_
_entity.id
_entity.type
_entity.pdbx_description
1 polymer ?
#
loop_
_entity_poly.entity_id
_entity_poly.type
_entity_poly.pdbx_seq_one_letter_code
_entity_poly.pdbx_strand_id
1 'polypeptide(L)'
;GAHFDPQLFGAALTVGIAMITQIGEQVDYLRFMPEKTPANARRWWLGVVIGGPGWVLPGILKMLGGALLAYLALRNQVPVDKAIDPNQMYLIGFSHVFDNTLLAIAVTALFVVVSQLKINVTNAYAGSLAWSNFFARLTHSHPGRVVWVVFNTLIALLLMELDVFRALGQVLGLYSNIAISWMAAVVADLVINKPLGLSPPGMEFKRGHLYDINPVGVGAMLAASLLSIASFVGLFGEGVQPYASFVALGAAFVVSPLLAWITGGRYYLARQPAAGVGKKCAVCERDYEAEDMAHCPAYQGPICSLCCSLDARCHDLCKPEASLTAQWNTLLRRLLPASAVPYLETGLGHYLLLMTGIVPVLALVLGVLYTHENLSLGGGHPEVLAALQDSFIKVFAALLMLSGVGAWWMVLTQESRRVAQEESNRQTQLLMQEIESHQRTDEALQKARHVAEQANQAKSRYITAISHELRTPLNSILGYAQILDADENIPPARKQAVSVIRRSGDHLLSVIEGTLDIARIEGGKLTLDVRALDFPDFLHQIVGMFELQARNKGLSFEYQPAGEIPPVVRVDEKRLRQILINVLGNAVKFTVRGGVSFTVECRREMATFEIRDTGPGIAPAEL
;
A
#
# COMPACT_ATOMS: atom_id res chain seq x y z
N GLY A 1 57.54 0.07 -38.09
CA GLY A 1 56.43 -0.86 -37.88
C GLY A 1 55.75 -0.54 -36.58
N ALA A 2 54.42 -0.58 -36.51
CA ALA A 2 53.69 -0.38 -35.29
C ALA A 2 53.96 -1.53 -34.34
N HIS A 3 54.65 -1.25 -33.22
CA HIS A 3 54.81 -2.23 -32.14
C HIS A 3 53.59 -2.18 -31.24
N PHE A 4 53.13 -3.34 -30.76
CA PHE A 4 52.10 -3.43 -29.76
C PHE A 4 52.64 -2.87 -28.43
N ASP A 5 51.96 -1.87 -27.92
CA ASP A 5 52.28 -1.27 -26.62
C ASP A 5 51.23 -1.73 -25.59
N PRO A 6 51.65 -2.55 -24.61
CA PRO A 6 50.73 -3.04 -23.58
C PRO A 6 50.11 -1.93 -22.73
N GLN A 7 50.82 -0.83 -22.48
CA GLN A 7 50.30 0.29 -21.66
C GLN A 7 49.18 1.03 -22.39
N LEU A 8 49.38 1.32 -23.67
CA LEU A 8 48.33 1.94 -24.50
C LEU A 8 47.13 1.02 -24.70
N PHE A 9 47.36 -0.30 -24.82
CA PHE A 9 46.31 -1.29 -24.87
C PHE A 9 45.50 -1.30 -23.57
N GLY A 10 46.15 -1.33 -22.41
CA GLY A 10 45.52 -1.31 -21.10
C GLY A 10 44.67 -0.03 -20.88
N ALA A 11 45.19 1.13 -21.30
CA ALA A 11 44.47 2.39 -21.26
C ALA A 11 43.19 2.36 -22.13
N ALA A 12 43.29 1.88 -23.37
CA ALA A 12 42.17 1.73 -24.27
C ALA A 12 41.11 0.74 -23.73
N LEU A 13 41.56 -0.39 -23.18
CA LEU A 13 40.71 -1.39 -22.54
C LEU A 13 39.93 -0.79 -21.35
N THR A 14 40.60 -0.02 -20.51
CA THR A 14 40.03 0.67 -19.35
C THR A 14 38.89 1.58 -19.77
N VAL A 15 39.08 2.40 -20.81
CA VAL A 15 38.01 3.27 -21.35
C VAL A 15 36.87 2.44 -21.92
N GLY A 16 37.17 1.40 -22.69
CA GLY A 16 36.13 0.50 -23.24
C GLY A 16 35.28 -0.16 -22.14
N ILE A 17 35.88 -0.61 -21.06
CA ILE A 17 35.19 -1.22 -19.93
C ILE A 17 34.34 -0.19 -19.16
N ALA A 18 34.85 1.03 -18.97
CA ALA A 18 34.07 2.10 -18.35
C ALA A 18 32.74 2.39 -19.11
N MET A 19 32.75 2.24 -20.44
CA MET A 19 31.55 2.39 -21.26
C MET A 19 30.57 1.20 -21.17
N ILE A 20 31.02 0.00 -20.84
CA ILE A 20 30.17 -1.21 -20.76
C ILE A 20 29.11 -1.05 -19.65
N THR A 21 29.37 -0.28 -18.60
CA THR A 21 28.42 -0.05 -17.52
C THR A 21 27.11 0.60 -17.98
N GLN A 22 27.10 1.28 -19.12
CA GLN A 22 25.87 1.80 -19.76
C GLN A 22 24.90 0.68 -20.17
N ILE A 23 25.33 -0.59 -20.24
CA ILE A 23 24.46 -1.74 -20.45
C ILE A 23 23.39 -1.84 -19.35
N GLY A 24 23.69 -1.41 -18.12
CA GLY A 24 22.70 -1.34 -17.04
C GLY A 24 21.53 -0.42 -17.33
N GLU A 25 21.73 0.67 -18.06
CA GLU A 25 20.67 1.59 -18.49
C GLU A 25 19.76 0.99 -19.57
N GLN A 26 20.26 0.05 -20.37
CA GLN A 26 19.48 -0.56 -21.44
C GLN A 26 18.31 -1.39 -20.92
N VAL A 27 18.42 -1.95 -19.73
CA VAL A 27 17.31 -2.67 -19.08
C VAL A 27 16.11 -1.75 -18.89
N ASP A 28 16.35 -0.47 -18.59
CA ASP A 28 15.28 0.51 -18.42
C ASP A 28 14.53 0.81 -19.73
N TYR A 29 15.18 0.68 -20.87
CA TYR A 29 14.53 0.84 -22.19
C TYR A 29 13.87 -0.44 -22.67
N LEU A 30 14.51 -1.60 -22.43
CA LEU A 30 14.00 -2.91 -22.85
C LEU A 30 12.69 -3.29 -22.17
N ARG A 31 12.44 -2.80 -20.96
CA ARG A 31 11.16 -3.03 -20.26
C ARG A 31 9.93 -2.45 -20.96
N PHE A 32 10.11 -1.49 -21.89
CA PHE A 32 9.02 -0.93 -22.69
C PHE A 32 8.77 -1.71 -23.97
N MET A 33 9.52 -2.79 -24.22
CA MET A 33 9.25 -3.66 -25.37
C MET A 33 7.89 -4.37 -25.19
N PRO A 34 7.17 -4.60 -26.30
CA PRO A 34 5.92 -5.36 -26.25
C PRO A 34 6.19 -6.81 -25.81
N GLU A 35 5.18 -7.45 -25.24
CA GLU A 35 5.28 -8.86 -24.87
C GLU A 35 5.73 -9.74 -26.04
N LYS A 36 6.61 -10.70 -25.73
CA LYS A 36 7.09 -11.66 -26.70
C LYS A 36 6.02 -12.70 -26.97
N THR A 37 5.53 -12.71 -28.21
CA THR A 37 4.58 -13.70 -28.72
C THR A 37 5.22 -14.55 -29.83
N PRO A 38 4.70 -15.74 -30.16
CA PRO A 38 5.19 -16.52 -31.30
C PRO A 38 5.18 -15.73 -32.62
N ALA A 39 4.22 -14.84 -32.81
CA ALA A 39 4.10 -14.02 -33.99
C ALA A 39 5.16 -12.91 -34.11
N ASN A 40 5.62 -12.34 -33.01
CA ASN A 40 6.60 -11.25 -32.99
C ASN A 40 8.01 -11.67 -32.54
N ALA A 41 8.25 -12.94 -32.20
CA ALA A 41 9.46 -13.43 -31.57
C ALA A 41 10.75 -13.04 -32.31
N ARG A 42 10.76 -13.10 -33.66
CA ARG A 42 11.94 -12.71 -34.46
C ARG A 42 12.24 -11.21 -34.36
N ARG A 43 11.22 -10.36 -34.47
CA ARG A 43 11.36 -8.90 -34.34
C ARG A 43 11.73 -8.52 -32.91
N TRP A 44 11.18 -9.20 -31.93
CA TRP A 44 11.48 -9.01 -30.53
C TRP A 44 12.95 -9.30 -30.22
N TRP A 45 13.46 -10.46 -30.65
CA TRP A 45 14.90 -10.79 -30.50
C TRP A 45 15.80 -9.84 -31.28
N LEU A 46 15.42 -9.43 -32.47
CA LEU A 46 16.16 -8.42 -33.20
C LEU A 46 16.26 -7.10 -32.44
N GLY A 47 15.16 -6.64 -31.84
CA GLY A 47 15.12 -5.47 -30.99
C GLY A 47 16.06 -5.60 -29.78
N VAL A 48 16.04 -6.74 -29.08
CA VAL A 48 16.94 -7.03 -27.95
C VAL A 48 18.40 -7.02 -28.37
N VAL A 49 18.74 -7.68 -29.49
CA VAL A 49 20.12 -7.75 -29.97
C VAL A 49 20.63 -6.40 -30.43
N ILE A 50 19.86 -5.64 -31.19
CA ILE A 50 20.26 -4.31 -31.68
C ILE A 50 20.30 -3.29 -30.53
N GLY A 51 19.29 -3.27 -29.67
CA GLY A 51 19.21 -2.36 -28.52
C GLY A 51 20.12 -2.75 -27.36
N GLY A 52 20.54 -4.01 -27.24
CA GLY A 52 21.47 -4.53 -26.28
C GLY A 52 22.91 -4.62 -26.85
N PRO A 53 23.41 -5.84 -27.16
CA PRO A 53 24.79 -6.05 -27.62
C PRO A 53 25.16 -5.28 -28.90
N GLY A 54 24.18 -4.96 -29.72
CA GLY A 54 24.37 -4.20 -30.96
C GLY A 54 25.00 -2.83 -30.79
N TRP A 55 24.89 -2.22 -29.58
CA TRP A 55 25.56 -0.97 -29.25
C TRP A 55 27.09 -1.02 -29.30
N VAL A 56 27.68 -2.21 -29.26
CA VAL A 56 29.13 -2.40 -29.40
C VAL A 56 29.61 -1.87 -30.75
N LEU A 57 28.87 -2.09 -31.85
CA LEU A 57 29.26 -1.62 -33.18
C LEU A 57 29.33 -0.10 -33.30
N PRO A 58 28.29 0.68 -32.95
CA PRO A 58 28.39 2.14 -32.87
C PRO A 58 29.47 2.62 -31.90
N GLY A 59 29.69 1.90 -30.78
CA GLY A 59 30.78 2.17 -29.82
C GLY A 59 32.16 2.09 -30.48
N ILE A 60 32.44 1.04 -31.21
CA ILE A 60 33.69 0.88 -31.95
C ILE A 60 33.87 2.01 -32.98
N LEU A 61 32.83 2.33 -33.74
CA LEU A 61 32.88 3.42 -34.72
C LEU A 61 33.14 4.78 -34.06
N LYS A 62 32.55 5.03 -32.90
CA LYS A 62 32.81 6.26 -32.10
C LYS A 62 34.27 6.33 -31.63
N MET A 63 34.82 5.21 -31.12
CA MET A 63 36.21 5.15 -30.66
C MET A 63 37.19 5.39 -31.82
N LEU A 64 36.93 4.76 -32.97
CA LEU A 64 37.74 4.98 -34.17
C LEU A 64 37.63 6.41 -34.67
N GLY A 65 36.45 6.99 -34.68
CA GLY A 65 36.19 8.39 -35.04
C GLY A 65 36.92 9.36 -34.08
N GLY A 66 36.85 9.10 -32.78
CA GLY A 66 37.55 9.87 -31.75
C GLY A 66 39.07 9.81 -31.93
N ALA A 67 39.61 8.61 -32.16
CA ALA A 67 41.04 8.41 -32.44
C ALA A 67 41.49 9.16 -33.72
N LEU A 68 40.68 9.15 -34.76
CA LEU A 68 40.93 9.91 -35.98
C LEU A 68 40.96 11.42 -35.72
N LEU A 69 39.96 11.95 -34.98
CA LEU A 69 39.93 13.37 -34.64
C LEU A 69 41.09 13.80 -33.77
N ALA A 70 41.50 13.00 -32.78
CA ALA A 70 42.66 13.27 -31.96
C ALA A 70 43.97 13.25 -32.82
N TYR A 71 44.10 12.28 -33.74
CA TYR A 71 45.22 12.26 -34.69
C TYR A 71 45.25 13.52 -35.60
N LEU A 72 44.09 13.96 -36.10
CA LEU A 72 43.97 15.19 -36.86
C LEU A 72 44.37 16.43 -36.03
N ALA A 73 44.00 16.45 -34.75
CA ALA A 73 44.39 17.51 -33.83
C ALA A 73 45.91 17.59 -33.66
N LEU A 74 46.53 16.43 -33.38
CA LEU A 74 48.00 16.34 -33.27
C LEU A 74 48.71 16.77 -34.57
N ARG A 75 48.19 16.38 -35.73
CA ARG A 75 48.70 16.74 -37.04
C ARG A 75 48.61 18.27 -37.30
N ASN A 76 47.62 18.91 -36.76
CA ASN A 76 47.44 20.37 -36.81
C ASN A 76 48.17 21.08 -35.65
N GLN A 77 49.20 20.48 -35.07
CA GLN A 77 50.06 21.05 -34.02
C GLN A 77 49.35 21.44 -32.73
N VAL A 78 48.18 20.88 -32.43
CA VAL A 78 47.54 21.04 -31.13
C VAL A 78 48.34 20.31 -30.08
N PRO A 79 48.68 20.90 -28.93
CA PRO A 79 49.37 20.21 -27.85
C PRO A 79 48.63 18.95 -27.40
N VAL A 80 49.37 17.90 -27.01
CA VAL A 80 48.85 16.58 -26.68
C VAL A 80 47.75 16.64 -25.59
N ASP A 81 47.95 17.50 -24.59
CA ASP A 81 47.00 17.76 -23.51
C ASP A 81 45.65 18.34 -23.98
N LYS A 82 45.68 19.11 -25.08
CA LYS A 82 44.47 19.72 -25.70
C LYS A 82 43.94 18.89 -26.87
N ALA A 83 44.73 18.01 -27.47
CA ALA A 83 44.32 17.17 -28.59
C ALA A 83 43.29 16.10 -28.21
N ILE A 84 43.17 15.80 -26.91
CA ILE A 84 42.14 14.89 -26.35
C ILE A 84 40.91 15.62 -25.85
N ASP A 85 40.89 16.96 -25.86
CA ASP A 85 39.68 17.71 -25.52
C ASP A 85 38.63 17.58 -26.64
N PRO A 86 37.41 17.07 -26.34
CA PRO A 86 36.34 16.91 -27.33
C PRO A 86 36.02 18.19 -28.10
N ASN A 87 36.06 19.39 -27.47
CA ASN A 87 35.78 20.64 -28.13
C ASN A 87 36.79 20.95 -29.23
N GLN A 88 38.08 20.71 -28.94
CA GLN A 88 39.16 20.89 -29.89
C GLN A 88 39.08 19.88 -31.03
N MET A 89 38.79 18.63 -30.70
CA MET A 89 38.63 17.55 -31.66
C MET A 89 37.50 17.85 -32.67
N TYR A 90 36.33 18.27 -32.18
CA TYR A 90 35.20 18.67 -33.05
C TYR A 90 35.50 19.93 -33.85
N LEU A 91 36.12 20.92 -33.24
CA LEU A 91 36.49 22.15 -33.97
C LEU A 91 37.42 21.86 -35.14
N ILE A 92 38.43 21.00 -34.95
CA ILE A 92 39.33 20.61 -36.02
C ILE A 92 38.59 19.75 -37.05
N GLY A 93 37.74 18.83 -36.65
CA GLY A 93 36.92 18.04 -37.55
C GLY A 93 36.05 18.94 -38.45
N PHE A 94 35.36 19.90 -37.89
CA PHE A 94 34.51 20.81 -38.64
C PHE A 94 35.32 21.84 -39.48
N SER A 95 36.53 22.22 -39.05
CA SER A 95 37.43 23.08 -39.84
C SER A 95 37.94 22.39 -41.12
N HIS A 96 37.92 21.05 -41.18
CA HIS A 96 38.20 20.29 -42.40
C HIS A 96 37.00 20.19 -43.34
N VAL A 97 35.79 20.49 -42.86
CA VAL A 97 34.53 20.43 -43.64
C VAL A 97 34.14 21.84 -44.11
N PHE A 98 34.39 22.85 -43.30
CA PHE A 98 34.02 24.25 -43.60
C PHE A 98 35.26 25.13 -43.70
N ASP A 99 35.45 25.75 -44.86
CA ASP A 99 36.55 26.70 -45.06
C ASP A 99 36.42 28.01 -44.25
N ASN A 100 35.20 28.31 -43.81
CA ASN A 100 34.93 29.50 -43.00
C ASN A 100 35.07 29.15 -41.50
N THR A 101 36.06 29.77 -40.85
CA THR A 101 36.37 29.53 -39.41
C THR A 101 35.21 29.87 -38.48
N LEU A 102 34.47 30.97 -38.74
CA LEU A 102 33.31 31.35 -37.92
C LEU A 102 32.19 30.32 -38.03
N LEU A 103 31.97 29.78 -39.21
CA LEU A 103 30.98 28.72 -39.42
C LEU A 103 31.40 27.43 -38.72
N ALA A 104 32.66 27.03 -38.81
CA ALA A 104 33.19 25.86 -38.09
C ALA A 104 33.02 26.02 -36.59
N ILE A 105 33.32 27.18 -35.99
CA ILE A 105 33.11 27.43 -34.56
C ILE A 105 31.63 27.37 -34.21
N ALA A 106 30.76 28.01 -34.99
CA ALA A 106 29.31 28.04 -34.72
C ALA A 106 28.69 26.63 -34.76
N VAL A 107 29.06 25.81 -35.76
CA VAL A 107 28.61 24.44 -35.91
C VAL A 107 29.15 23.58 -34.79
N THR A 108 30.43 23.75 -34.40
CA THR A 108 31.00 23.02 -33.24
C THR A 108 30.25 23.37 -31.97
N ALA A 109 30.03 24.64 -31.68
CA ALA A 109 29.30 25.05 -30.48
C ALA A 109 27.87 24.50 -30.44
N LEU A 110 27.15 24.58 -31.55
CA LEU A 110 25.80 24.01 -31.65
C LEU A 110 25.78 22.49 -31.43
N PHE A 111 26.73 21.79 -32.07
CA PHE A 111 26.86 20.36 -31.94
C PHE A 111 27.16 19.92 -30.50
N VAL A 112 28.10 20.60 -29.84
CA VAL A 112 28.47 20.33 -28.45
C VAL A 112 27.29 20.61 -27.53
N VAL A 113 26.61 21.74 -27.66
CA VAL A 113 25.45 22.10 -26.82
C VAL A 113 24.34 21.05 -26.97
N VAL A 114 23.95 20.70 -28.20
CA VAL A 114 22.88 19.71 -28.44
C VAL A 114 23.27 18.32 -27.91
N SER A 115 24.52 17.89 -28.16
CA SER A 115 25.03 16.62 -27.67
C SER A 115 25.04 16.57 -26.13
N GLN A 116 25.57 17.59 -25.47
CA GLN A 116 25.67 17.64 -24.01
C GLN A 116 24.31 17.75 -23.33
N LEU A 117 23.38 18.48 -23.92
CA LEU A 117 22.04 18.62 -23.36
C LEU A 117 21.33 17.26 -23.24
N LYS A 118 21.42 16.44 -24.29
CA LYS A 118 20.88 15.07 -24.29
C LYS A 118 21.56 14.19 -23.23
N ILE A 119 22.88 14.17 -23.22
CA ILE A 119 23.67 13.33 -22.32
C ILE A 119 23.40 13.72 -20.86
N ASN A 120 23.42 15.00 -20.54
CA ASN A 120 23.22 15.50 -19.18
C ASN A 120 21.83 15.16 -18.64
N VAL A 121 20.78 15.33 -19.47
CA VAL A 121 19.40 14.94 -19.08
C VAL A 121 19.31 13.44 -18.80
N THR A 122 19.88 12.61 -19.67
CA THR A 122 19.87 11.16 -19.51
C THR A 122 20.62 10.71 -18.26
N ASN A 123 21.84 11.26 -18.05
CA ASN A 123 22.66 10.94 -16.88
C ASN A 123 22.06 11.42 -15.57
N ALA A 124 21.44 12.60 -15.55
CA ALA A 124 20.75 13.11 -14.37
C ALA A 124 19.55 12.21 -14.01
N TYR A 125 18.80 11.74 -15.02
CA TYR A 125 17.70 10.81 -14.82
C TYR A 125 18.16 9.44 -14.31
N ALA A 126 19.11 8.81 -15.00
CA ALA A 126 19.65 7.50 -14.63
C ALA A 126 20.34 7.54 -13.26
N GLY A 127 21.14 8.56 -12.99
CA GLY A 127 21.78 8.78 -11.69
C GLY A 127 20.76 8.96 -10.56
N SER A 128 19.68 9.69 -10.80
CA SER A 128 18.61 9.87 -9.80
C SER A 128 17.89 8.56 -9.46
N LEU A 129 17.69 7.69 -10.44
CA LEU A 129 17.13 6.35 -10.21
C LEU A 129 18.08 5.46 -9.41
N ALA A 130 19.37 5.47 -9.75
CA ALA A 130 20.38 4.69 -9.05
C ALA A 130 20.48 5.11 -7.57
N TRP A 131 20.58 6.41 -7.29
CA TRP A 131 20.60 6.94 -5.92
C TRP A 131 19.32 6.61 -5.17
N SER A 132 18.16 6.81 -5.79
CA SER A 132 16.86 6.49 -5.21
C SER A 132 16.78 5.02 -4.78
N ASN A 133 17.17 4.10 -5.67
CA ASN A 133 17.17 2.67 -5.38
C ASN A 133 18.16 2.28 -4.29
N PHE A 134 19.38 2.84 -4.33
CA PHE A 134 20.43 2.58 -3.34
C PHE A 134 19.97 3.02 -1.94
N PHE A 135 19.54 4.28 -1.80
CA PHE A 135 19.15 4.79 -0.49
C PHE A 135 17.83 4.22 0.00
N ALA A 136 16.86 3.92 -0.88
CA ALA A 136 15.63 3.24 -0.47
C ALA A 136 15.92 1.87 0.15
N ARG A 137 16.91 1.14 -0.38
CA ARG A 137 17.33 -0.15 0.18
C ARG A 137 18.13 0.01 1.48
N LEU A 138 19.02 1.00 1.56
CA LEU A 138 19.89 1.21 2.70
C LEU A 138 19.18 1.82 3.90
N THR A 139 18.35 2.85 3.66
CA THR A 139 17.75 3.69 4.72
C THR A 139 16.26 3.45 4.92
N HIS A 140 15.62 2.64 4.07
CA HIS A 140 14.16 2.48 4.02
C HIS A 140 13.43 3.83 3.89
N SER A 141 14.07 4.82 3.27
CA SER A 141 13.52 6.17 3.05
C SER A 141 13.51 6.50 1.57
N HIS A 142 12.44 7.12 1.11
CA HIS A 142 12.29 7.51 -0.29
C HIS A 142 11.94 9.00 -0.40
N PRO A 143 12.94 9.89 -0.40
CA PRO A 143 12.73 11.35 -0.43
C PRO A 143 12.21 11.90 -1.76
N GLY A 144 11.96 11.04 -2.74
CA GLY A 144 11.48 11.42 -4.05
C GLY A 144 12.60 11.67 -5.08
N ARG A 145 12.26 11.54 -6.36
CA ARG A 145 13.23 11.60 -7.47
C ARG A 145 13.89 12.97 -7.63
N VAL A 146 13.13 14.06 -7.40
CA VAL A 146 13.63 15.43 -7.57
C VAL A 146 14.84 15.71 -6.67
N VAL A 147 14.80 15.23 -5.42
CA VAL A 147 15.92 15.39 -4.48
C VAL A 147 17.20 14.75 -5.04
N TRP A 148 17.07 13.57 -5.62
CA TRP A 148 18.20 12.83 -6.20
C TRP A 148 18.71 13.46 -7.50
N VAL A 149 17.84 14.06 -8.31
CA VAL A 149 18.27 14.84 -9.49
C VAL A 149 19.11 16.05 -9.06
N VAL A 150 18.61 16.81 -8.08
CA VAL A 150 19.34 17.98 -7.54
C VAL A 150 20.68 17.53 -6.93
N PHE A 151 20.68 16.49 -6.13
CA PHE A 151 21.89 15.93 -5.51
C PHE A 151 22.93 15.52 -6.57
N ASN A 152 22.53 14.78 -7.59
CA ASN A 152 23.41 14.34 -8.68
C ASN A 152 23.96 15.54 -9.47
N THR A 153 23.15 16.55 -9.72
CA THR A 153 23.56 17.77 -10.42
C THR A 153 24.57 18.59 -9.61
N LEU A 154 24.36 18.69 -8.28
CA LEU A 154 25.31 19.37 -7.39
C LEU A 154 26.65 18.64 -7.31
N ILE A 155 26.66 17.30 -7.28
CA ILE A 155 27.90 16.51 -7.35
C ILE A 155 28.61 16.80 -8.68
N ALA A 156 27.90 16.77 -9.80
CA ALA A 156 28.49 17.05 -11.11
C ALA A 156 29.11 18.47 -11.17
N LEU A 157 28.40 19.46 -10.66
CA LEU A 157 28.90 20.85 -10.57
C LEU A 157 30.17 20.93 -9.71
N LEU A 158 30.15 20.29 -8.53
CA LEU A 158 31.32 20.25 -7.64
C LEU A 158 32.53 19.61 -8.32
N LEU A 159 32.35 18.51 -9.02
CA LEU A 159 33.43 17.84 -9.76
C LEU A 159 33.97 18.69 -10.91
N MET A 160 33.12 19.49 -11.55
CA MET A 160 33.53 20.47 -12.58
C MET A 160 34.36 21.59 -11.97
N GLU A 161 33.93 22.18 -10.85
CA GLU A 161 34.67 23.25 -10.16
C GLU A 161 36.04 22.81 -9.60
N LEU A 162 36.14 21.54 -9.22
CA LEU A 162 37.38 20.92 -8.73
C LEU A 162 38.35 20.52 -9.87
N ASP A 163 38.04 20.81 -11.14
CA ASP A 163 38.81 20.41 -12.33
C ASP A 163 39.21 18.91 -12.35
N VAL A 164 38.31 18.04 -11.83
CA VAL A 164 38.53 16.59 -11.78
C VAL A 164 38.75 16.00 -13.17
N PHE A 165 38.43 16.75 -14.22
CA PHE A 165 38.62 16.34 -15.60
C PHE A 165 40.11 16.02 -15.93
N ARG A 166 41.06 16.68 -15.28
CA ARG A 166 42.49 16.39 -15.42
C ARG A 166 42.87 15.02 -14.85
N ALA A 167 42.19 14.56 -13.81
CA ALA A 167 42.36 13.23 -13.21
C ALA A 167 41.50 12.16 -13.87
N LEU A 168 40.80 12.46 -14.95
CA LEU A 168 39.76 11.60 -15.56
C LEU A 168 40.31 10.19 -15.90
N GLY A 169 41.53 10.10 -16.41
CA GLY A 169 42.16 8.81 -16.75
C GLY A 169 42.36 7.89 -15.54
N GLN A 170 42.76 8.46 -14.40
CA GLN A 170 42.95 7.71 -13.16
C GLN A 170 41.64 7.32 -12.52
N VAL A 171 40.67 8.24 -12.50
CA VAL A 171 39.31 7.99 -12.00
C VAL A 171 38.59 6.93 -12.83
N LEU A 172 38.69 7.01 -14.16
CA LEU A 172 38.15 5.97 -15.07
C LEU A 172 38.85 4.63 -14.88
N GLY A 173 40.18 4.61 -14.62
CA GLY A 173 40.92 3.41 -14.33
C GLY A 173 40.39 2.71 -13.07
N LEU A 174 40.25 3.45 -11.97
CA LEU A 174 39.72 2.92 -10.73
C LEU A 174 38.27 2.45 -10.89
N TYR A 175 37.42 3.28 -11.51
CA TYR A 175 36.03 2.95 -11.77
C TYR A 175 35.84 1.71 -12.62
N SER A 176 36.60 1.57 -13.73
CA SER A 176 36.45 0.42 -14.62
C SER A 176 36.86 -0.89 -13.96
N ASN A 177 37.89 -0.89 -13.07
CA ASN A 177 38.28 -2.08 -12.33
C ASN A 177 37.19 -2.54 -11.34
N ILE A 178 36.49 -1.62 -10.69
CA ILE A 178 35.32 -1.94 -9.83
C ILE A 178 34.14 -2.41 -10.69
N ALA A 179 33.86 -1.73 -11.78
CA ALA A 179 32.73 -2.02 -12.67
C ALA A 179 32.84 -3.41 -13.32
N ILE A 180 34.05 -3.77 -13.83
CA ILE A 180 34.25 -5.10 -14.42
C ILE A 180 34.16 -6.20 -13.36
N SER A 181 34.66 -5.95 -12.14
CA SER A 181 34.57 -6.89 -11.03
C SER A 181 33.11 -7.19 -10.67
N TRP A 182 32.27 -6.14 -10.61
CA TRP A 182 30.83 -6.27 -10.38
C TRP A 182 30.14 -7.07 -11.49
N MET A 183 30.35 -6.68 -12.75
CA MET A 183 29.74 -7.37 -13.89
C MET A 183 30.21 -8.81 -14.01
N ALA A 184 31.50 -9.06 -13.82
CA ALA A 184 32.06 -10.40 -13.88
C ALA A 184 31.51 -11.30 -12.77
N ALA A 185 31.28 -10.78 -11.56
CA ALA A 185 30.63 -11.53 -10.49
C ALA A 185 29.19 -11.93 -10.84
N VAL A 186 28.41 -11.02 -11.46
CA VAL A 186 27.04 -11.32 -11.95
C VAL A 186 27.07 -12.33 -13.08
N VAL A 187 27.99 -12.17 -14.05
CA VAL A 187 28.13 -13.11 -15.18
C VAL A 187 28.57 -14.48 -14.69
N ALA A 188 29.51 -14.55 -13.75
CA ALA A 188 29.96 -15.82 -13.15
C ALA A 188 28.79 -16.55 -12.46
N ASP A 189 27.89 -15.83 -11.78
CA ASP A 189 26.70 -16.45 -11.21
C ASP A 189 25.78 -17.04 -12.28
N LEU A 190 25.53 -16.30 -13.36
CA LEU A 190 24.63 -16.73 -14.43
C LEU A 190 25.20 -17.89 -15.27
N VAL A 191 26.52 -17.86 -15.56
CA VAL A 191 27.14 -18.78 -16.52
C VAL A 191 27.80 -19.97 -15.83
N ILE A 192 28.22 -19.85 -14.56
CA ILE A 192 28.92 -20.89 -13.82
C ILE A 192 28.06 -21.41 -12.66
N ASN A 193 27.65 -20.54 -11.72
CA ASN A 193 26.99 -20.99 -10.49
C ASN A 193 25.66 -21.64 -10.78
N LYS A 194 24.82 -21.02 -11.63
CA LYS A 194 23.48 -21.56 -11.97
C LYS A 194 23.54 -22.90 -12.71
N PRO A 195 24.34 -23.06 -13.78
CA PRO A 195 24.47 -24.36 -14.46
C PRO A 195 25.05 -25.46 -13.57
N LEU A 196 25.95 -25.12 -12.63
CA LEU A 196 26.52 -26.08 -11.67
C LEU A 196 25.60 -26.35 -10.46
N GLY A 197 24.44 -25.70 -10.37
CA GLY A 197 23.52 -25.86 -9.23
C GLY A 197 24.02 -25.23 -7.93
N LEU A 198 25.03 -24.34 -7.98
CA LEU A 198 25.59 -23.64 -6.83
C LEU A 198 24.72 -22.42 -6.43
N SER A 199 23.84 -21.97 -7.32
CA SER A 199 22.84 -20.93 -7.04
C SER A 199 21.44 -21.35 -7.56
N PRO A 200 20.34 -20.81 -6.99
CA PRO A 200 18.99 -21.17 -7.38
C PRO A 200 18.70 -20.91 -8.86
N PRO A 201 17.87 -21.74 -9.50
CA PRO A 201 17.45 -21.50 -10.88
C PRO A 201 16.60 -20.23 -10.98
N GLY A 202 16.64 -19.56 -12.14
CA GLY A 202 15.93 -18.31 -12.38
C GLY A 202 16.60 -17.08 -11.77
N MET A 203 15.95 -15.95 -11.86
CA MET A 203 16.39 -14.68 -11.26
C MET A 203 15.27 -14.16 -10.36
N GLU A 204 15.53 -14.12 -9.06
CA GLU A 204 14.63 -13.49 -8.10
C GLU A 204 15.01 -12.02 -7.95
N PHE A 205 14.03 -11.13 -8.06
CA PHE A 205 14.23 -9.68 -7.96
C PHE A 205 13.40 -9.03 -6.84
N LYS A 206 12.47 -9.78 -6.25
CA LYS A 206 11.61 -9.27 -5.16
C LYS A 206 12.40 -9.16 -3.88
N ARG A 207 12.46 -7.96 -3.32
CA ARG A 207 13.21 -7.68 -2.09
C ARG A 207 12.82 -8.60 -0.92
N GLY A 208 11.53 -8.89 -0.76
CA GLY A 208 11.04 -9.76 0.32
C GLY A 208 11.54 -11.21 0.28
N HIS A 209 12.13 -11.65 -0.84
CA HIS A 209 12.69 -12.99 -1.00
C HIS A 209 14.22 -13.01 -0.96
N LEU A 210 14.87 -11.86 -1.03
CA LEU A 210 16.34 -11.74 -1.12
C LEU A 210 16.96 -11.35 0.22
N TYR A 211 18.16 -11.82 0.47
CA TYR A 211 19.05 -11.21 1.46
C TYR A 211 19.38 -9.78 1.05
N ASP A 212 19.52 -8.86 2.01
CA ASP A 212 19.91 -7.48 1.69
C ASP A 212 21.31 -7.40 1.12
N ILE A 213 22.23 -8.23 1.62
CA ILE A 213 23.57 -8.44 1.04
C ILE A 213 23.74 -9.92 0.73
N ASN A 214 24.09 -10.23 -0.54
CA ASN A 214 24.54 -11.56 -0.92
C ASN A 214 26.08 -11.63 -0.80
N PRO A 215 26.63 -12.36 0.19
CA PRO A 215 28.08 -12.45 0.39
C PRO A 215 28.81 -13.05 -0.79
N VAL A 216 28.16 -13.87 -1.60
CA VAL A 216 28.80 -14.48 -2.80
C VAL A 216 29.08 -13.42 -3.85
N GLY A 217 28.05 -12.66 -4.25
CA GLY A 217 28.20 -11.59 -5.25
C GLY A 217 29.07 -10.44 -4.76
N VAL A 218 28.78 -9.91 -3.56
CA VAL A 218 29.52 -8.80 -2.96
C VAL A 218 30.98 -9.22 -2.63
N GLY A 219 31.16 -10.40 -2.08
CA GLY A 219 32.49 -10.91 -1.76
C GLY A 219 33.35 -11.13 -3.00
N ALA A 220 32.79 -11.70 -4.07
CA ALA A 220 33.49 -11.88 -5.34
C ALA A 220 33.85 -10.52 -5.97
N MET A 221 32.92 -9.56 -5.98
CA MET A 221 33.16 -8.20 -6.46
C MET A 221 34.27 -7.50 -5.66
N LEU A 222 34.22 -7.54 -4.33
CA LEU A 222 35.23 -6.91 -3.47
C LEU A 222 36.62 -7.54 -3.65
N ALA A 223 36.73 -8.86 -3.63
CA ALA A 223 37.98 -9.54 -3.82
C ALA A 223 38.61 -9.26 -5.20
N ALA A 224 37.79 -9.31 -6.25
CA ALA A 224 38.22 -8.99 -7.61
C ALA A 224 38.61 -7.52 -7.76
N SER A 225 37.87 -6.60 -7.16
CA SER A 225 38.19 -5.16 -7.17
C SER A 225 39.51 -4.86 -6.47
N LEU A 226 39.72 -5.42 -5.28
CA LEU A 226 40.96 -5.21 -4.52
C LEU A 226 42.18 -5.73 -5.29
N LEU A 227 42.07 -6.93 -5.86
CA LEU A 227 43.17 -7.54 -6.64
C LEU A 227 43.45 -6.76 -7.92
N SER A 228 42.42 -6.32 -8.60
CA SER A 228 42.51 -5.53 -9.83
C SER A 228 43.07 -4.12 -9.57
N ILE A 229 42.59 -3.44 -8.52
CA ILE A 229 43.12 -2.12 -8.13
C ILE A 229 44.62 -2.24 -7.73
N ALA A 230 44.98 -3.26 -6.98
CA ALA A 230 46.37 -3.55 -6.63
C ALA A 230 47.24 -3.75 -7.89
N SER A 231 46.72 -4.45 -8.91
CA SER A 231 47.37 -4.60 -10.22
C SER A 231 47.48 -3.25 -10.95
N PHE A 232 46.42 -2.46 -10.96
CA PHE A 232 46.35 -1.15 -11.64
C PHE A 232 47.34 -0.14 -11.05
N VAL A 233 47.51 -0.14 -9.73
CA VAL A 233 48.52 0.71 -9.03
C VAL A 233 49.95 0.20 -9.21
N GLY A 234 50.15 -0.98 -9.79
CA GLY A 234 51.46 -1.51 -10.09
C GLY A 234 52.09 -2.35 -8.96
N LEU A 235 51.30 -2.75 -7.93
CA LEU A 235 51.82 -3.60 -6.82
C LEU A 235 52.35 -4.96 -7.29
N PHE A 236 51.88 -5.46 -8.45
CA PHE A 236 52.31 -6.73 -9.06
C PHE A 236 53.31 -6.54 -10.21
N GLY A 237 53.84 -5.31 -10.36
CA GLY A 237 54.81 -4.96 -11.39
C GLY A 237 54.21 -4.37 -12.66
N GLU A 238 55.03 -3.66 -13.44
CA GLU A 238 54.63 -2.94 -14.66
C GLU A 238 54.06 -3.86 -15.75
N GLY A 239 54.45 -5.12 -15.81
CA GLY A 239 53.96 -6.09 -16.79
C GLY A 239 52.51 -6.52 -16.57
N VAL A 240 51.99 -6.46 -15.34
CA VAL A 240 50.59 -6.84 -14.99
C VAL A 240 49.66 -5.65 -15.03
N GLN A 241 50.17 -4.46 -14.79
CA GLN A 241 49.40 -3.21 -14.70
C GLN A 241 48.42 -2.97 -15.89
N PRO A 242 48.83 -3.12 -17.17
CA PRO A 242 47.97 -2.94 -18.32
C PRO A 242 46.78 -3.93 -18.37
N TYR A 243 46.89 -5.06 -17.70
CA TYR A 243 45.93 -6.15 -17.70
C TYR A 243 45.06 -6.21 -16.44
N ALA A 244 45.06 -5.16 -15.62
CA ALA A 244 44.31 -5.09 -14.36
C ALA A 244 42.82 -5.47 -14.52
N SER A 245 42.20 -5.07 -15.60
CA SER A 245 40.79 -5.41 -15.88
C SER A 245 40.58 -6.91 -16.19
N PHE A 246 41.57 -7.57 -16.80
CA PHE A 246 41.53 -9.03 -16.98
C PHE A 246 41.74 -9.77 -15.66
N VAL A 247 42.56 -9.19 -14.77
CA VAL A 247 42.75 -9.72 -13.41
C VAL A 247 41.40 -9.65 -12.65
N ALA A 248 40.68 -8.54 -12.78
CA ALA A 248 39.33 -8.40 -12.20
C ALA A 248 38.36 -9.48 -12.72
N LEU A 249 38.32 -9.65 -14.03
CA LEU A 249 37.46 -10.65 -14.68
C LEU A 249 37.79 -12.07 -14.19
N GLY A 250 39.07 -12.46 -14.25
CA GLY A 250 39.53 -13.80 -13.84
C GLY A 250 39.27 -14.04 -12.35
N ALA A 251 39.58 -13.06 -11.49
CA ALA A 251 39.37 -13.18 -10.07
C ALA A 251 37.86 -13.36 -9.73
N ALA A 252 36.97 -12.58 -10.35
CA ALA A 252 35.54 -12.71 -10.11
C ALA A 252 35.02 -14.09 -10.55
N PHE A 253 35.45 -14.59 -11.71
CA PHE A 253 35.08 -15.91 -12.24
C PHE A 253 35.56 -17.08 -11.38
N VAL A 254 36.63 -16.90 -10.60
CA VAL A 254 37.14 -17.91 -9.66
C VAL A 254 36.49 -17.76 -8.28
N VAL A 255 36.45 -16.53 -7.77
CA VAL A 255 35.99 -16.28 -6.39
C VAL A 255 34.46 -16.47 -6.25
N SER A 256 33.67 -16.12 -7.26
CA SER A 256 32.22 -16.28 -7.19
C SER A 256 31.77 -17.74 -7.02
N PRO A 257 32.20 -18.70 -7.86
CA PRO A 257 31.90 -20.13 -7.64
C PRO A 257 32.45 -20.68 -6.34
N LEU A 258 33.65 -20.27 -5.95
CA LEU A 258 34.29 -20.70 -4.70
C LEU A 258 33.44 -20.28 -3.48
N LEU A 259 33.01 -19.03 -3.44
CA LEU A 259 32.12 -18.52 -2.37
C LEU A 259 30.74 -19.17 -2.42
N ALA A 260 30.18 -19.40 -3.60
CA ALA A 260 28.90 -20.09 -3.75
C ALA A 260 29.01 -21.55 -3.22
N TRP A 261 30.09 -22.25 -3.51
CA TRP A 261 30.38 -23.59 -3.00
C TRP A 261 30.55 -23.60 -1.48
N ILE A 262 31.39 -22.70 -0.93
CA ILE A 262 31.64 -22.60 0.52
C ILE A 262 30.36 -22.29 1.29
N THR A 263 29.49 -21.43 0.74
CA THR A 263 28.24 -21.04 1.38
C THR A 263 27.08 -21.99 1.11
N GLY A 264 27.28 -22.98 0.24
CA GLY A 264 26.24 -23.94 -0.16
C GLY A 264 25.00 -23.28 -0.79
N GLY A 265 25.17 -22.14 -1.45
CA GLY A 265 24.06 -21.39 -2.07
C GLY A 265 23.05 -20.75 -1.08
N ARG A 266 23.37 -20.71 0.21
CA ARG A 266 22.45 -20.34 1.30
C ARG A 266 21.96 -18.89 1.25
N TYR A 267 22.77 -17.96 0.72
CA TYR A 267 22.51 -16.52 0.80
C TYR A 267 21.83 -15.91 -0.44
N TYR A 268 21.37 -16.75 -1.37
CA TYR A 268 20.66 -16.26 -2.55
C TYR A 268 19.19 -15.96 -2.26
N LEU A 269 18.52 -16.86 -1.55
CA LEU A 269 17.11 -16.71 -1.21
C LEU A 269 16.93 -16.76 0.32
N ALA A 270 16.37 -15.70 0.86
CA ALA A 270 15.99 -15.62 2.27
C ALA A 270 14.66 -16.37 2.54
N ARG A 271 13.81 -16.42 1.52
CA ARG A 271 12.49 -17.03 1.60
C ARG A 271 12.10 -17.59 0.23
N GLN A 272 11.49 -18.76 0.22
CA GLN A 272 10.98 -19.33 -1.03
C GLN A 272 9.72 -18.60 -1.49
N PRO A 273 9.55 -18.40 -2.81
CA PRO A 273 8.33 -17.84 -3.37
C PRO A 273 7.13 -18.73 -3.00
N ALA A 274 6.08 -18.12 -2.43
CA ALA A 274 4.84 -18.84 -2.16
C ALA A 274 4.05 -19.02 -3.46
N ALA A 275 3.54 -20.23 -3.70
CA ALA A 275 2.62 -20.47 -4.81
C ALA A 275 1.24 -19.86 -4.52
N GLY A 276 0.56 -19.33 -5.56
CA GLY A 276 -0.83 -18.87 -5.44
C GLY A 276 -1.02 -17.48 -4.82
N VAL A 277 -0.02 -16.61 -4.90
CA VAL A 277 -0.15 -15.20 -4.47
C VAL A 277 -1.16 -14.48 -5.39
N GLY A 278 -2.10 -13.75 -4.79
CA GLY A 278 -3.10 -12.98 -5.53
C GLY A 278 -2.47 -11.92 -6.44
N LYS A 279 -3.17 -11.51 -7.47
CA LYS A 279 -2.67 -10.55 -8.48
C LYS A 279 -2.79 -9.09 -8.05
N LYS A 280 -3.69 -8.74 -7.14
CA LYS A 280 -3.93 -7.38 -6.69
C LYS A 280 -3.03 -7.02 -5.50
N CYS A 281 -2.27 -5.92 -5.62
CA CYS A 281 -1.40 -5.43 -4.57
C CYS A 281 -2.19 -4.78 -3.43
N ALA A 282 -1.96 -5.19 -2.18
CA ALA A 282 -2.63 -4.64 -1.00
C ALA A 282 -2.27 -3.16 -0.69
N VAL A 283 -1.18 -2.64 -1.27
CA VAL A 283 -0.70 -1.27 -1.00
C VAL A 283 -1.12 -0.30 -2.09
N CYS A 284 -0.87 -0.61 -3.37
CA CYS A 284 -1.20 0.28 -4.49
C CYS A 284 -2.50 -0.10 -5.21
N GLU A 285 -3.16 -1.19 -4.82
CA GLU A 285 -4.43 -1.71 -5.34
C GLU A 285 -4.44 -2.02 -6.85
N ARG A 286 -3.27 -2.11 -7.48
CA ARG A 286 -3.12 -2.44 -8.90
C ARG A 286 -2.90 -3.92 -9.09
N ASP A 287 -3.30 -4.42 -10.25
CA ASP A 287 -3.07 -5.79 -10.66
C ASP A 287 -1.69 -5.94 -11.32
N TYR A 288 -1.00 -7.02 -10.96
CA TYR A 288 0.31 -7.38 -11.49
C TYR A 288 0.36 -8.87 -11.81
N GLU A 289 1.38 -9.27 -12.56
CA GLU A 289 1.66 -10.68 -12.82
C GLU A 289 2.03 -11.40 -11.51
N ALA A 290 1.67 -12.67 -11.41
CA ALA A 290 1.94 -13.48 -10.20
C ALA A 290 3.44 -13.55 -9.86
N GLU A 291 4.30 -13.50 -10.87
CA GLU A 291 5.75 -13.48 -10.72
C GLU A 291 6.28 -12.20 -10.08
N ASP A 292 5.56 -11.08 -10.21
CA ASP A 292 5.89 -9.79 -9.61
C ASP A 292 5.35 -9.64 -8.18
N MET A 293 4.55 -10.59 -7.71
CA MET A 293 3.89 -10.52 -6.41
C MET A 293 4.59 -11.34 -5.33
N ALA A 294 4.60 -10.82 -4.11
CA ALA A 294 5.06 -11.51 -2.91
C ALA A 294 4.03 -11.36 -1.79
N HIS A 295 3.94 -12.33 -0.90
CA HIS A 295 3.10 -12.21 0.30
C HIS A 295 3.83 -11.38 1.37
N CYS A 296 3.20 -10.32 1.85
CA CYS A 296 3.72 -9.46 2.92
C CYS A 296 3.01 -9.76 4.26
N PRO A 297 3.73 -10.20 5.31
CA PRO A 297 3.14 -10.44 6.63
C PRO A 297 2.60 -9.17 7.29
N ALA A 298 3.24 -8.03 7.05
CA ALA A 298 2.83 -6.76 7.63
C ALA A 298 1.47 -6.26 7.08
N TYR A 299 1.19 -6.55 5.80
CA TYR A 299 -0.08 -6.21 5.16
C TYR A 299 -1.04 -7.40 5.08
N GLN A 300 -0.65 -8.56 5.61
CA GLN A 300 -1.41 -9.82 5.57
C GLN A 300 -1.95 -10.16 4.16
N GLY A 301 -1.24 -9.75 3.12
CA GLY A 301 -1.71 -9.88 1.75
C GLY A 301 -0.60 -9.81 0.69
N PRO A 302 -0.99 -9.95 -0.58
CA PRO A 302 -0.08 -9.83 -1.71
C PRO A 302 0.40 -8.38 -1.89
N ILE A 303 1.69 -8.21 -2.16
CA ILE A 303 2.33 -6.92 -2.43
C ILE A 303 3.19 -7.03 -3.69
N CYS A 304 3.16 -6.02 -4.56
CA CYS A 304 4.02 -6.00 -5.75
C CYS A 304 5.48 -5.69 -5.38
N SER A 305 6.41 -6.07 -6.24
CA SER A 305 7.86 -5.88 -6.06
C SER A 305 8.23 -4.41 -5.84
N LEU A 306 7.55 -3.49 -6.51
CA LEU A 306 7.77 -2.05 -6.37
C LEU A 306 7.37 -1.55 -4.97
N CYS A 307 6.16 -1.88 -4.52
CA CYS A 307 5.71 -1.51 -3.17
C CYS A 307 6.56 -2.20 -2.09
N CYS A 308 6.95 -3.47 -2.31
CA CYS A 308 7.87 -4.19 -1.42
C CYS A 308 9.24 -3.50 -1.29
N SER A 309 9.71 -2.85 -2.37
CA SER A 309 11.00 -2.14 -2.35
C SER A 309 10.91 -0.74 -1.76
N LEU A 310 9.79 -0.04 -1.93
CA LEU A 310 9.61 1.35 -1.53
C LEU A 310 8.98 1.52 -0.14
N ASP A 311 8.21 0.53 0.33
CA ASP A 311 7.55 0.62 1.62
C ASP A 311 8.48 0.17 2.75
N ALA A 312 8.83 1.14 3.60
CA ALA A 312 9.69 0.93 4.75
C ALA A 312 8.95 0.44 6.02
N ARG A 313 7.62 0.53 6.05
CA ARG A 313 6.82 0.26 7.25
C ARG A 313 6.80 -1.20 7.67
N CYS A 314 7.09 -2.12 6.75
CA CYS A 314 7.11 -3.55 7.05
C CYS A 314 8.34 -4.01 7.84
N HIS A 315 9.41 -3.19 7.96
CA HIS A 315 10.68 -3.52 8.63
C HIS A 315 11.23 -4.91 8.32
N ASP A 316 11.03 -5.37 7.08
CA ASP A 316 11.48 -6.68 6.62
C ASP A 316 11.01 -7.86 7.51
N LEU A 317 9.82 -7.74 8.15
CA LEU A 317 9.21 -8.81 8.97
C LEU A 317 9.12 -10.16 8.25
N CYS A 318 9.10 -10.13 6.92
CA CYS A 318 9.07 -11.33 6.09
C CYS A 318 10.43 -12.07 6.03
N LYS A 319 11.53 -11.41 6.42
CA LYS A 319 12.91 -11.95 6.35
C LYS A 319 13.78 -11.45 7.53
N PRO A 320 13.42 -11.72 8.78
CA PRO A 320 14.07 -11.14 9.96
C PRO A 320 15.57 -11.44 10.04
N GLU A 321 16.00 -12.62 9.61
CA GLU A 321 17.42 -13.04 9.63
C GLU A 321 18.23 -12.53 8.42
N ALA A 322 17.57 -12.09 7.36
CA ALA A 322 18.20 -11.69 6.11
C ALA A 322 18.24 -10.17 5.89
N SER A 323 17.78 -9.39 6.87
CA SER A 323 17.91 -7.93 6.86
C SER A 323 19.38 -7.51 7.04
N LEU A 324 19.72 -6.33 6.52
CA LEU A 324 21.07 -5.77 6.62
C LEU A 324 21.56 -5.73 8.08
N THR A 325 20.70 -5.30 8.99
CA THR A 325 21.01 -5.22 10.43
C THR A 325 21.29 -6.60 11.03
N ALA A 326 20.48 -7.61 10.70
CA ALA A 326 20.68 -8.97 11.20
C ALA A 326 21.97 -9.61 10.64
N GLN A 327 22.23 -9.43 9.34
CA GLN A 327 23.45 -9.90 8.71
C GLN A 327 24.69 -9.23 9.31
N TRP A 328 24.61 -7.91 9.54
CA TRP A 328 25.68 -7.14 10.16
C TRP A 328 25.95 -7.60 11.60
N ASN A 329 24.93 -7.72 12.42
CA ASN A 329 25.05 -8.21 13.79
C ASN A 329 25.63 -9.63 13.83
N THR A 330 25.25 -10.48 12.88
CA THR A 330 25.82 -11.83 12.76
C THR A 330 27.31 -11.79 12.42
N LEU A 331 27.72 -10.89 11.53
CA LEU A 331 29.12 -10.68 11.17
C LEU A 331 29.92 -10.17 12.38
N LEU A 332 29.41 -9.14 13.07
CA LEU A 332 30.05 -8.58 14.26
C LEU A 332 30.24 -9.61 15.38
N ARG A 333 29.22 -10.44 15.64
CA ARG A 333 29.30 -11.53 16.64
C ARG A 333 30.31 -12.60 16.28
N ARG A 334 30.69 -12.75 14.99
CA ARG A 334 31.74 -13.66 14.55
C ARG A 334 33.14 -13.07 14.65
N LEU A 335 33.27 -11.76 14.43
CA LEU A 335 34.57 -11.07 14.38
C LEU A 335 34.99 -10.52 15.73
N LEU A 336 34.06 -10.19 16.62
CA LEU A 336 34.31 -9.52 17.87
C LEU A 336 34.02 -10.44 19.08
N PRO A 337 34.73 -10.27 20.19
CA PRO A 337 34.42 -11.00 21.41
C PRO A 337 33.04 -10.64 21.91
N ALA A 338 32.34 -11.61 22.52
CA ALA A 338 30.96 -11.47 22.98
C ALA A 338 30.74 -10.27 23.95
N SER A 339 31.81 -9.87 24.65
CA SER A 339 31.76 -8.71 25.58
C SER A 339 31.67 -7.35 24.88
N ALA A 340 32.07 -7.25 23.61
CA ALA A 340 32.04 -5.98 22.84
C ALA A 340 30.70 -5.76 22.12
N VAL A 341 29.95 -6.80 21.83
CA VAL A 341 28.71 -6.75 21.04
C VAL A 341 27.64 -5.82 21.65
N PRO A 342 27.36 -5.83 22.97
CA PRO A 342 26.35 -4.97 23.56
C PRO A 342 26.66 -3.47 23.40
N TYR A 343 27.93 -3.09 23.39
CA TYR A 343 28.34 -1.70 23.20
C TYR A 343 28.12 -1.21 21.77
N LEU A 344 28.22 -2.13 20.79
CA LEU A 344 28.01 -1.82 19.36
C LEU A 344 26.52 -1.73 18.97
N GLU A 345 25.63 -2.31 19.76
CA GLU A 345 24.18 -2.20 19.57
C GLU A 345 23.63 -0.86 20.09
N THR A 346 24.45 -0.05 20.75
CA THR A 346 24.09 1.30 21.18
C THR A 346 24.18 2.33 20.06
N GLY A 347 23.49 3.46 20.17
CA GLY A 347 23.60 4.57 19.21
C GLY A 347 25.07 5.05 19.06
N LEU A 348 25.83 5.09 20.15
CA LEU A 348 27.26 5.40 20.11
C LEU A 348 28.05 4.34 19.34
N GLY A 349 27.71 3.06 19.50
CA GLY A 349 28.34 1.98 18.77
C GLY A 349 28.12 2.08 17.26
N HIS A 350 26.90 2.37 16.84
CA HIS A 350 26.58 2.62 15.42
C HIS A 350 27.33 3.84 14.86
N TYR A 351 27.45 4.91 15.64
CA TYR A 351 28.23 6.09 15.25
C TYR A 351 29.71 5.75 15.04
N LEU A 352 30.34 5.08 16.01
CA LEU A 352 31.75 4.69 15.92
C LEU A 352 32.00 3.77 14.74
N LEU A 353 31.09 2.86 14.48
CA LEU A 353 31.16 1.94 13.37
C LEU A 353 31.08 2.65 12.02
N LEU A 354 30.16 3.62 11.89
CA LEU A 354 30.03 4.47 10.70
C LEU A 354 31.31 5.29 10.47
N MET A 355 31.85 5.87 11.52
CA MET A 355 33.10 6.64 11.46
C MET A 355 34.31 5.76 11.11
N THR A 356 34.34 4.50 11.53
CA THR A 356 35.40 3.54 11.13
C THR A 356 35.41 3.30 9.62
N GLY A 357 34.29 3.44 8.92
CA GLY A 357 34.22 3.41 7.46
C GLY A 357 34.57 4.77 6.82
N ILE A 358 34.06 5.86 7.35
CA ILE A 358 34.20 7.21 6.76
C ILE A 358 35.64 7.71 6.85
N VAL A 359 36.28 7.57 8.01
CA VAL A 359 37.61 8.14 8.26
C VAL A 359 38.68 7.60 7.30
N PRO A 360 38.82 6.27 7.07
CA PRO A 360 39.78 5.73 6.12
C PRO A 360 39.50 6.18 4.67
N VAL A 361 38.24 6.26 4.27
CA VAL A 361 37.88 6.71 2.92
C VAL A 361 38.27 8.18 2.73
N LEU A 362 37.96 9.02 3.71
CA LEU A 362 38.34 10.43 3.68
C LEU A 362 39.86 10.61 3.65
N ALA A 363 40.58 9.86 4.49
CA ALA A 363 42.04 9.87 4.53
C ALA A 363 42.65 9.37 3.20
N LEU A 364 42.09 8.35 2.60
CA LEU A 364 42.54 7.81 1.32
C LEU A 364 42.34 8.86 0.20
N VAL A 365 41.15 9.44 0.09
CA VAL A 365 40.82 10.41 -0.96
C VAL A 365 41.75 11.64 -0.84
N LEU A 366 41.82 12.23 0.35
CA LEU A 366 42.68 13.41 0.56
C LEU A 366 44.16 13.07 0.46
N GLY A 367 44.56 11.86 0.90
CA GLY A 367 45.92 11.39 0.74
C GLY A 367 46.35 11.24 -0.74
N VAL A 368 45.45 10.70 -1.57
CA VAL A 368 45.69 10.58 -3.03
C VAL A 368 45.77 12.00 -3.66
N LEU A 369 44.87 12.89 -3.30
CA LEU A 369 44.91 14.28 -3.79
C LEU A 369 46.18 15.00 -3.35
N TYR A 370 46.57 14.87 -2.09
CA TYR A 370 47.81 15.45 -1.57
C TYR A 370 49.05 14.92 -2.30
N THR A 371 49.13 13.60 -2.50
CA THR A 371 50.27 13.01 -3.22
C THR A 371 50.34 13.45 -4.67
N HIS A 372 49.18 13.59 -5.31
CA HIS A 372 49.09 14.11 -6.68
C HIS A 372 49.61 15.55 -6.77
N GLU A 373 49.11 16.46 -5.91
CA GLU A 373 49.56 17.86 -5.88
C GLU A 373 51.05 17.98 -5.51
N ASN A 374 51.52 17.18 -4.56
CA ASN A 374 52.91 17.15 -4.17
C ASN A 374 53.82 16.72 -5.34
N LEU A 375 53.41 15.75 -6.13
CA LEU A 375 54.15 15.29 -7.32
C LEU A 375 54.13 16.36 -8.43
N SER A 376 53.04 17.07 -8.60
CA SER A 376 52.89 18.13 -9.62
C SER A 376 53.79 19.36 -9.36
N LEU A 377 54.05 19.68 -8.08
CA LEU A 377 54.90 20.77 -7.64
C LEU A 377 56.41 20.50 -7.74
N GLY A 378 56.80 19.28 -8.12
CA GLY A 378 58.19 18.92 -8.49
C GLY A 378 59.24 19.12 -7.39
N GLY A 379 58.88 19.16 -6.13
CA GLY A 379 59.82 19.14 -4.98
C GLY A 379 60.69 20.40 -4.78
N GLY A 380 60.41 21.49 -5.55
CA GLY A 380 61.32 22.62 -5.62
C GLY A 380 61.18 23.70 -4.53
N HIS A 381 60.07 23.72 -3.73
CA HIS A 381 59.82 24.76 -2.75
C HIS A 381 59.28 24.20 -1.43
N PRO A 382 60.12 23.99 -0.41
CA PRO A 382 59.74 23.36 0.85
C PRO A 382 58.65 24.18 1.62
N GLU A 383 58.65 25.50 1.49
CA GLU A 383 57.65 26.36 2.12
C GLU A 383 56.22 26.17 1.52
N VAL A 384 56.17 25.97 0.19
CA VAL A 384 54.87 25.71 -0.52
C VAL A 384 54.37 24.34 -0.15
N LEU A 385 55.21 23.34 -0.02
CA LEU A 385 54.85 21.99 0.40
C LEU A 385 54.33 21.96 1.84
N ALA A 386 54.96 22.70 2.76
CA ALA A 386 54.48 22.85 4.13
C ALA A 386 53.11 23.53 4.22
N ALA A 387 52.90 24.59 3.44
CA ALA A 387 51.58 25.27 3.37
C ALA A 387 50.51 24.39 2.75
N LEU A 388 50.83 23.59 1.74
CA LEU A 388 49.96 22.60 1.14
C LEU A 388 49.55 21.56 2.16
N GLN A 389 50.52 20.95 2.87
CA GLN A 389 50.23 19.97 3.90
C GLN A 389 49.33 20.50 5.01
N ASP A 390 49.62 21.72 5.51
CA ASP A 390 48.80 22.39 6.53
C ASP A 390 47.34 22.60 6.04
N SER A 391 47.17 23.01 4.77
CA SER A 391 45.88 23.17 4.14
C SER A 391 45.10 21.86 4.04
N PHE A 392 45.75 20.76 3.61
CA PHE A 392 45.10 19.47 3.53
C PHE A 392 44.70 18.90 4.92
N ILE A 393 45.54 19.14 5.95
CA ILE A 393 45.21 18.74 7.34
C ILE A 393 43.97 19.54 7.83
N LYS A 394 43.92 20.85 7.57
CA LYS A 394 42.75 21.67 7.94
C LYS A 394 41.47 21.22 7.23
N VAL A 395 41.56 20.94 5.93
CA VAL A 395 40.43 20.42 5.14
C VAL A 395 40.00 19.06 5.67
N PHE A 396 40.95 18.16 5.96
CA PHE A 396 40.65 16.86 6.55
C PHE A 396 39.92 16.99 7.90
N ALA A 397 40.42 17.86 8.79
CA ALA A 397 39.81 18.11 10.09
C ALA A 397 38.38 18.70 9.96
N ALA A 398 38.18 19.63 9.03
CA ALA A 398 36.87 20.21 8.77
C ALA A 398 35.87 19.19 8.21
N LEU A 399 36.29 18.37 7.25
CA LEU A 399 35.46 17.31 6.68
C LEU A 399 35.19 16.20 7.68
N LEU A 400 36.15 15.87 8.54
CA LEU A 400 35.97 14.89 9.61
C LEU A 400 34.92 15.38 10.62
N MET A 401 34.98 16.65 11.00
CA MET A 401 33.98 17.26 11.90
C MET A 401 32.59 17.26 11.27
N LEU A 402 32.46 17.70 10.02
CA LEU A 402 31.19 17.70 9.29
C LEU A 402 30.61 16.29 9.15
N SER A 403 31.45 15.34 8.77
CA SER A 403 31.08 13.93 8.65
C SER A 403 30.65 13.35 10.01
N GLY A 404 31.35 13.72 11.08
CA GLY A 404 31.03 13.31 12.44
C GLY A 404 29.66 13.82 12.89
N VAL A 405 29.38 15.11 12.67
CA VAL A 405 28.07 15.69 12.97
C VAL A 405 26.96 15.05 12.13
N GLY A 406 27.21 14.86 10.83
CA GLY A 406 26.26 14.21 9.93
C GLY A 406 25.97 12.76 10.32
N ALA A 407 27.00 12.00 10.65
CA ALA A 407 26.89 10.62 11.11
C ALA A 407 26.09 10.53 12.44
N TRP A 408 26.39 11.41 13.39
CA TRP A 408 25.66 11.49 14.65
C TRP A 408 24.18 11.83 14.45
N TRP A 409 23.88 12.81 13.64
CA TRP A 409 22.50 13.15 13.31
C TRP A 409 21.77 12.00 12.61
N MET A 410 22.43 11.31 11.70
CA MET A 410 21.87 10.14 11.03
C MET A 410 21.50 9.04 12.02
N VAL A 411 22.37 8.73 12.99
CA VAL A 411 22.12 7.75 14.03
C VAL A 411 20.95 8.17 14.92
N LEU A 412 20.92 9.42 15.38
CA LEU A 412 19.81 9.95 16.20
C LEU A 412 18.47 9.91 15.45
N THR A 413 18.46 10.29 14.19
CA THR A 413 17.25 10.27 13.36
C THR A 413 16.75 8.85 13.15
N GLN A 414 17.65 7.91 12.95
CA GLN A 414 17.31 6.49 12.79
C GLN A 414 16.73 5.89 14.08
N GLU A 415 17.32 6.22 15.23
CA GLU A 415 16.84 5.79 16.54
C GLU A 415 15.43 6.35 16.84
N SER A 416 15.24 7.65 16.60
CA SER A 416 13.94 8.30 16.77
C SER A 416 12.86 7.70 15.87
N ARG A 417 13.21 7.43 14.61
CA ARG A 417 12.29 6.75 13.67
C ARG A 417 11.94 5.34 14.13
N ARG A 418 12.91 4.58 14.67
CA ARG A 418 12.69 3.24 15.18
C ARG A 418 11.67 3.24 16.31
N VAL A 419 11.86 4.12 17.31
CA VAL A 419 10.93 4.26 18.45
C VAL A 419 9.53 4.66 17.99
N ALA A 420 9.41 5.66 17.11
CA ALA A 420 8.13 6.09 16.55
C ALA A 420 7.41 4.97 15.78
N GLN A 421 8.18 4.16 15.07
CA GLN A 421 7.63 3.04 14.31
C GLN A 421 7.20 1.87 15.19
N GLU A 422 7.96 1.54 16.24
CA GLU A 422 7.59 0.52 17.22
C GLU A 422 6.27 0.90 17.90
N GLU A 423 6.09 2.18 18.26
CA GLU A 423 4.83 2.67 18.83
C GLU A 423 3.68 2.61 17.81
N SER A 424 3.92 3.02 16.56
CA SER A 424 2.93 2.90 15.48
C SER A 424 2.50 1.45 15.22
N ASN A 425 3.45 0.52 15.23
CA ASN A 425 3.16 -0.91 15.07
C ASN A 425 2.35 -1.45 16.25
N ARG A 426 2.67 -1.03 17.46
CA ARG A 426 1.93 -1.38 18.67
C ARG A 426 0.48 -0.90 18.59
N GLN A 427 0.27 0.36 18.18
CA GLN A 427 -1.07 0.92 18.00
C GLN A 427 -1.85 0.16 16.91
N THR A 428 -1.20 -0.16 15.80
CA THR A 428 -1.82 -0.95 14.72
C THR A 428 -2.24 -2.34 15.22
N GLN A 429 -1.41 -2.98 16.03
CA GLN A 429 -1.72 -4.29 16.60
C GLN A 429 -2.92 -4.23 17.57
N LEU A 430 -2.98 -3.20 18.41
CA LEU A 430 -4.11 -2.97 19.31
C LEU A 430 -5.40 -2.73 18.54
N LEU A 431 -5.35 -1.89 17.49
CA LEU A 431 -6.50 -1.65 16.60
C LEU A 431 -6.99 -2.93 15.92
N MET A 432 -6.08 -3.79 15.44
CA MET A 432 -6.45 -5.07 14.85
C MET A 432 -7.15 -6.00 15.86
N GLN A 433 -6.66 -6.06 17.10
CA GLN A 433 -7.31 -6.82 18.16
C GLN A 433 -8.70 -6.27 18.49
N GLU A 434 -8.86 -4.95 18.50
CA GLU A 434 -10.15 -4.30 18.72
C GLU A 434 -11.14 -4.60 17.58
N ILE A 435 -10.70 -4.50 16.32
CA ILE A 435 -11.50 -4.88 15.15
C ILE A 435 -11.96 -6.33 15.22
N GLU A 436 -11.05 -7.25 15.55
CA GLU A 436 -11.39 -8.67 15.68
C GLU A 436 -12.42 -8.92 16.80
N SER A 437 -12.26 -8.22 17.94
CA SER A 437 -13.22 -8.25 19.04
C SER A 437 -14.58 -7.73 18.63
N HIS A 438 -14.62 -6.60 17.91
CA HIS A 438 -15.86 -6.01 17.38
C HIS A 438 -16.55 -6.95 16.39
N GLN A 439 -15.80 -7.57 15.48
CA GLN A 439 -16.37 -8.53 14.53
C GLN A 439 -17.02 -9.72 15.23
N ARG A 440 -16.35 -10.29 16.25
CA ARG A 440 -16.92 -11.40 17.04
C ARG A 440 -18.21 -11.00 17.77
N THR A 441 -18.23 -9.78 18.30
CA THR A 441 -19.41 -9.24 18.99
C THR A 441 -20.56 -9.01 18.01
N ASP A 442 -20.27 -8.49 16.82
CA ASP A 442 -21.26 -8.25 15.77
C ASP A 442 -21.86 -9.55 15.24
N GLU A 443 -21.03 -10.57 15.00
CA GLU A 443 -21.49 -11.90 14.63
C GLU A 443 -22.40 -12.54 15.70
N ALA A 444 -22.03 -12.38 16.98
CA ALA A 444 -22.84 -12.89 18.09
C ALA A 444 -24.18 -12.14 18.18
N LEU A 445 -24.17 -10.82 18.00
CA LEU A 445 -25.37 -9.97 17.98
C LEU A 445 -26.30 -10.33 16.82
N GLN A 446 -25.76 -10.53 15.62
CA GLN A 446 -26.54 -10.95 14.45
C GLN A 446 -27.18 -12.31 14.66
N LYS A 447 -26.45 -13.28 15.24
CA LYS A 447 -27.01 -14.57 15.59
C LYS A 447 -28.15 -14.46 16.62
N ALA A 448 -27.93 -13.71 17.68
CA ALA A 448 -28.95 -13.49 18.71
C ALA A 448 -30.21 -12.82 18.15
N ARG A 449 -30.03 -11.81 17.31
CA ARG A 449 -31.13 -11.12 16.61
C ARG A 449 -31.91 -12.09 15.71
N HIS A 450 -31.22 -12.89 14.91
CA HIS A 450 -31.86 -13.86 14.03
C HIS A 450 -32.71 -14.89 14.80
N VAL A 451 -32.18 -15.40 15.92
CA VAL A 451 -32.92 -16.31 16.79
C VAL A 451 -34.17 -15.65 17.39
N ALA A 452 -34.04 -14.40 17.85
CA ALA A 452 -35.16 -13.64 18.40
C ALA A 452 -36.23 -13.35 17.33
N GLU A 453 -35.85 -13.01 16.11
CA GLU A 453 -36.77 -12.79 14.99
C GLU A 453 -37.50 -14.10 14.60
N GLN A 454 -36.80 -15.23 14.56
CA GLN A 454 -37.40 -16.54 14.30
C GLN A 454 -38.43 -16.93 15.39
N ALA A 455 -38.05 -16.73 16.66
CA ALA A 455 -38.95 -17.01 17.79
C ALA A 455 -40.21 -16.14 17.73
N ASN A 456 -40.07 -14.86 17.40
CA ASN A 456 -41.20 -13.94 17.27
C ASN A 456 -42.12 -14.30 16.09
N GLN A 457 -41.54 -14.70 14.96
CA GLN A 457 -42.31 -15.19 13.82
C GLN A 457 -43.04 -16.51 14.12
N ALA A 458 -42.42 -17.41 14.87
CA ALA A 458 -43.06 -18.68 15.30
C ALA A 458 -44.25 -18.39 16.25
N LYS A 459 -44.04 -17.46 17.24
CA LYS A 459 -45.12 -17.00 18.15
C LYS A 459 -46.32 -16.45 17.38
N SER A 460 -46.09 -15.57 16.40
CA SER A 460 -47.16 -14.94 15.60
C SER A 460 -47.91 -16.01 14.74
N ARG A 461 -47.21 -16.95 14.14
CA ARG A 461 -47.84 -18.04 13.37
C ARG A 461 -48.67 -18.94 14.27
N TYR A 462 -48.18 -19.29 15.47
CA TYR A 462 -48.87 -20.12 16.43
C TYR A 462 -50.20 -19.46 16.90
N ILE A 463 -50.19 -18.17 17.27
CA ILE A 463 -51.39 -17.43 17.69
C ILE A 463 -52.42 -17.41 16.55
N THR A 464 -51.98 -17.17 15.31
CA THR A 464 -52.87 -17.14 14.14
C THR A 464 -53.52 -18.50 13.89
N ALA A 465 -52.77 -19.56 13.97
CA ALA A 465 -53.28 -20.94 13.78
C ALA A 465 -54.32 -21.31 14.86
N ILE A 466 -53.96 -21.10 16.14
CA ILE A 466 -54.91 -21.39 17.26
C ILE A 466 -56.23 -20.63 17.10
N SER A 467 -56.15 -19.33 16.70
CA SER A 467 -57.36 -18.56 16.54
C SER A 467 -58.27 -19.06 15.44
N HIS A 468 -57.69 -19.57 14.33
CA HIS A 468 -58.50 -20.24 13.29
C HIS A 468 -59.14 -21.55 13.80
N GLU A 469 -58.40 -22.36 14.54
CA GLU A 469 -58.85 -23.62 15.09
C GLU A 469 -59.93 -23.41 16.17
N LEU A 470 -59.88 -22.33 16.94
CA LEU A 470 -60.90 -21.98 17.93
C LEU A 470 -62.16 -21.34 17.32
N ARG A 471 -62.02 -20.54 16.27
CA ARG A 471 -63.12 -19.85 15.62
C ARG A 471 -64.12 -20.79 14.97
N THR A 472 -63.61 -21.84 14.32
CA THR A 472 -64.45 -22.81 13.57
C THR A 472 -65.48 -23.53 14.46
N PRO A 473 -65.13 -24.21 15.58
CA PRO A 473 -66.07 -24.82 16.46
C PRO A 473 -66.98 -23.81 17.17
N LEU A 474 -66.43 -22.63 17.52
CA LEU A 474 -67.19 -21.58 18.18
C LEU A 474 -68.29 -21.01 17.29
N ASN A 475 -67.98 -20.75 16.00
CA ASN A 475 -69.00 -20.33 15.03
C ASN A 475 -70.08 -21.36 14.84
N SER A 476 -69.76 -22.64 14.89
CA SER A 476 -70.75 -23.73 14.85
C SER A 476 -71.66 -23.71 16.09
N ILE A 477 -71.10 -23.56 17.30
CA ILE A 477 -71.87 -23.46 18.56
C ILE A 477 -72.79 -22.24 18.53
N LEU A 478 -72.25 -21.06 18.09
CA LEU A 478 -73.05 -19.85 17.96
C LEU A 478 -74.14 -19.98 16.91
N GLY A 479 -73.88 -20.58 15.77
CA GLY A 479 -74.85 -20.83 14.73
C GLY A 479 -76.03 -21.70 15.23
N TYR A 480 -75.72 -22.78 15.91
CA TYR A 480 -76.81 -23.60 16.53
C TYR A 480 -77.52 -22.86 17.65
N ALA A 481 -76.83 -22.09 18.48
CA ALA A 481 -77.45 -21.28 19.50
C ALA A 481 -78.40 -20.22 18.90
N GLN A 482 -78.06 -19.58 17.76
CA GLN A 482 -78.86 -18.65 17.04
C GLN A 482 -80.13 -19.34 16.47
N ILE A 483 -79.96 -20.51 15.88
CA ILE A 483 -81.12 -21.27 15.35
C ILE A 483 -82.08 -21.63 16.48
N LEU A 484 -81.54 -22.10 17.62
CA LEU A 484 -82.37 -22.44 18.79
C LEU A 484 -83.05 -21.22 19.44
N ASP A 485 -82.36 -20.06 19.45
CA ASP A 485 -82.97 -18.79 19.98
C ASP A 485 -84.15 -18.26 19.12
N ALA A 486 -84.06 -18.52 17.81
CA ALA A 486 -85.10 -18.15 16.85
C ALA A 486 -86.32 -19.14 16.80
N ASP A 487 -86.19 -20.35 17.36
CA ASP A 487 -87.22 -21.37 17.36
C ASP A 487 -88.30 -21.01 18.39
N GLU A 488 -89.54 -20.82 17.90
CA GLU A 488 -90.69 -20.47 18.73
C GLU A 488 -91.19 -21.60 19.62
N ASN A 489 -90.85 -22.86 19.31
CA ASN A 489 -91.23 -24.07 20.06
C ASN A 489 -90.38 -24.30 21.32
N ILE A 490 -89.32 -23.56 21.55
CA ILE A 490 -88.51 -23.72 22.74
C ILE A 490 -89.12 -23.05 23.97
N PRO A 491 -89.28 -23.75 25.09
CA PRO A 491 -89.80 -23.21 26.33
C PRO A 491 -89.01 -22.00 26.82
N PRO A 492 -89.63 -20.95 27.43
CA PRO A 492 -88.91 -19.75 27.86
C PRO A 492 -87.72 -19.96 28.77
N ALA A 493 -87.81 -20.94 29.68
CA ALA A 493 -86.69 -21.29 30.56
C ALA A 493 -85.46 -21.83 29.82
N ARG A 494 -85.67 -22.51 28.70
CA ARG A 494 -84.56 -23.00 27.85
C ARG A 494 -84.03 -21.93 26.90
N LYS A 495 -84.89 -20.99 26.45
CA LYS A 495 -84.44 -19.81 25.69
C LYS A 495 -83.45 -18.97 26.47
N GLN A 496 -83.66 -18.84 27.77
CA GLN A 496 -82.69 -18.10 28.63
C GLN A 496 -81.29 -18.80 28.64
N ALA A 497 -81.24 -20.15 28.71
CA ALA A 497 -79.99 -20.90 28.64
C ALA A 497 -79.33 -20.74 27.28
N VAL A 498 -80.08 -20.79 26.17
CA VAL A 498 -79.52 -20.59 24.81
C VAL A 498 -79.00 -19.15 24.66
N SER A 499 -79.64 -18.13 25.21
CA SER A 499 -79.20 -16.74 25.21
C SER A 499 -77.87 -16.58 25.99
N VAL A 500 -77.72 -17.32 27.11
CA VAL A 500 -76.46 -17.34 27.86
C VAL A 500 -75.32 -17.99 27.04
N ILE A 501 -75.58 -19.11 26.37
CA ILE A 501 -74.58 -19.77 25.49
C ILE A 501 -74.18 -18.82 24.35
N ARG A 502 -75.11 -18.20 23.68
CA ARG A 502 -74.87 -17.23 22.62
C ARG A 502 -74.00 -16.09 23.10
N ARG A 503 -74.38 -15.42 24.21
CA ARG A 503 -73.65 -14.30 24.78
C ARG A 503 -72.22 -14.66 25.20
N SER A 504 -72.05 -15.89 25.78
CA SER A 504 -70.74 -16.37 26.18
C SER A 504 -69.86 -16.72 24.97
N GLY A 505 -70.45 -17.26 23.92
CA GLY A 505 -69.75 -17.54 22.66
C GLY A 505 -69.34 -16.27 21.92
N ASP A 506 -70.22 -15.29 21.83
CA ASP A 506 -69.91 -13.98 21.24
C ASP A 506 -68.77 -13.27 22.00
N HIS A 507 -68.78 -13.39 23.34
CA HIS A 507 -67.72 -12.83 24.18
C HIS A 507 -66.38 -13.56 23.93
N LEU A 508 -66.38 -14.87 23.86
CA LEU A 508 -65.16 -15.65 23.59
C LEU A 508 -64.60 -15.32 22.20
N LEU A 509 -65.48 -15.20 21.18
CA LEU A 509 -65.04 -14.78 19.84
C LEU A 509 -64.37 -13.40 19.85
N SER A 510 -64.95 -12.45 20.58
CA SER A 510 -64.36 -11.12 20.72
C SER A 510 -62.98 -11.14 21.40
N VAL A 511 -62.79 -11.97 22.43
CA VAL A 511 -61.47 -12.13 23.10
C VAL A 511 -60.44 -12.73 22.14
N ILE A 512 -60.81 -13.76 21.37
CA ILE A 512 -59.94 -14.40 20.38
C ILE A 512 -59.51 -13.37 19.30
N GLU A 513 -60.48 -12.61 18.77
CA GLU A 513 -60.20 -11.58 17.77
C GLU A 513 -59.31 -10.46 18.33
N GLY A 514 -59.56 -9.99 19.56
CA GLY A 514 -58.71 -9.01 20.24
C GLY A 514 -57.27 -9.48 20.42
N THR A 515 -57.07 -10.75 20.80
CA THR A 515 -55.75 -11.36 20.96
C THR A 515 -55.01 -11.44 19.61
N LEU A 516 -55.72 -11.80 18.54
CA LEU A 516 -55.17 -11.77 17.18
C LEU A 516 -54.76 -10.38 16.72
N ASP A 517 -55.57 -9.37 17.01
CA ASP A 517 -55.27 -8.01 16.64
C ASP A 517 -54.00 -7.51 17.36
N ILE A 518 -53.86 -7.80 18.66
CA ILE A 518 -52.65 -7.50 19.42
C ILE A 518 -51.43 -8.17 18.76
N ALA A 519 -51.47 -9.46 18.42
CA ALA A 519 -50.38 -10.16 17.78
C ALA A 519 -50.01 -9.60 16.38
N ARG A 520 -51.00 -9.09 15.64
CA ARG A 520 -50.78 -8.39 14.34
C ARG A 520 -50.16 -7.02 14.52
N ILE A 521 -50.55 -6.27 15.56
CA ILE A 521 -49.97 -4.99 15.91
C ILE A 521 -48.52 -5.15 16.34
N GLU A 522 -48.21 -6.08 17.27
CA GLU A 522 -46.86 -6.38 17.72
C GLU A 522 -45.97 -6.86 16.56
N GLY A 523 -46.52 -7.59 15.60
CA GLY A 523 -45.81 -8.08 14.41
C GLY A 523 -45.70 -7.02 13.28
N GLY A 524 -46.20 -5.79 13.45
CA GLY A 524 -46.19 -4.74 12.41
C GLY A 524 -47.01 -5.08 11.16
N LYS A 525 -47.94 -6.04 11.25
CA LYS A 525 -48.73 -6.57 10.10
C LYS A 525 -50.15 -6.07 10.05
N LEU A 526 -50.52 -5.12 10.90
CA LEU A 526 -51.87 -4.53 10.86
C LEU A 526 -52.00 -3.60 9.66
N THR A 527 -52.89 -3.93 8.74
CA THR A 527 -53.27 -3.06 7.61
C THR A 527 -54.66 -2.51 7.84
N LEU A 528 -54.83 -1.21 7.65
CA LEU A 528 -56.12 -0.56 7.75
C LEU A 528 -56.84 -0.58 6.39
N ASP A 529 -58.12 -0.95 6.37
CA ASP A 529 -58.97 -0.91 5.18
C ASP A 529 -59.73 0.45 5.14
N VAL A 530 -59.03 1.47 4.70
CA VAL A 530 -59.51 2.85 4.69
C VAL A 530 -60.46 3.08 3.50
N ARG A 531 -61.75 3.30 3.77
CA ARG A 531 -62.80 3.57 2.77
C ARG A 531 -63.53 4.89 3.07
N ALA A 532 -64.26 5.38 2.08
CA ALA A 532 -65.17 6.49 2.28
C ALA A 532 -66.37 6.02 3.12
N LEU A 533 -66.67 6.73 4.20
CA LEU A 533 -67.72 6.43 5.15
C LEU A 533 -68.64 7.64 5.26
N ASP A 534 -70.01 7.44 5.16
CA ASP A 534 -71.01 8.42 5.56
C ASP A 534 -70.93 8.60 7.08
N PHE A 535 -70.32 9.69 7.49
CA PHE A 535 -69.96 9.87 8.89
C PHE A 535 -71.13 10.21 9.79
N PRO A 536 -72.07 11.09 9.37
CA PRO A 536 -73.29 11.34 10.12
C PRO A 536 -74.13 10.08 10.35
N ASP A 537 -74.39 9.28 9.29
CA ASP A 537 -75.16 8.04 9.42
C ASP A 537 -74.45 7.03 10.35
N PHE A 538 -73.17 6.86 10.21
CA PHE A 538 -72.38 6.03 11.10
C PHE A 538 -72.47 6.45 12.57
N LEU A 539 -72.39 7.75 12.86
CA LEU A 539 -72.51 8.27 14.23
C LEU A 539 -73.92 8.06 14.76
N HIS A 540 -74.95 8.29 13.94
CA HIS A 540 -76.33 8.03 14.33
C HIS A 540 -76.57 6.58 14.71
N GLN A 541 -75.98 5.62 13.98
CA GLN A 541 -76.08 4.19 14.31
C GLN A 541 -75.46 3.90 15.68
N ILE A 542 -74.27 4.44 15.94
CA ILE A 542 -73.60 4.27 17.23
C ILE A 542 -74.36 4.90 18.36
N VAL A 543 -74.80 6.14 18.19
CA VAL A 543 -75.60 6.86 19.18
C VAL A 543 -76.91 6.12 19.50
N GLY A 544 -77.67 5.71 18.47
CA GLY A 544 -78.97 5.01 18.66
C GLY A 544 -78.80 3.68 19.43
N MET A 545 -77.69 2.96 19.19
CA MET A 545 -77.42 1.73 19.90
C MET A 545 -77.17 1.96 21.41
N PHE A 546 -76.40 2.97 21.77
CA PHE A 546 -76.01 3.23 23.15
C PHE A 546 -77.05 4.04 23.91
N GLU A 547 -77.82 4.89 23.24
CA GLU A 547 -79.01 5.56 23.81
C GLU A 547 -80.01 4.54 24.31
N LEU A 548 -80.34 3.52 23.50
CA LEU A 548 -81.25 2.44 23.90
C LEU A 548 -80.70 1.63 25.10
N GLN A 549 -79.35 1.29 25.08
CA GLN A 549 -78.72 0.55 26.16
C GLN A 549 -78.72 1.35 27.47
N ALA A 550 -78.39 2.65 27.42
CA ALA A 550 -78.38 3.55 28.57
C ALA A 550 -79.83 3.71 29.14
N ARG A 551 -80.81 3.91 28.28
CA ARG A 551 -82.24 3.99 28.68
C ARG A 551 -82.67 2.70 29.40
N ASN A 552 -82.36 1.55 28.85
CA ASN A 552 -82.66 0.24 29.48
C ASN A 552 -82.06 0.06 30.86
N LYS A 553 -80.95 0.75 31.11
CA LYS A 553 -80.20 0.77 32.37
C LYS A 553 -80.61 1.93 33.32
N GLY A 554 -81.49 2.82 32.86
CA GLY A 554 -81.91 3.99 33.63
C GLY A 554 -80.90 5.13 33.69
N LEU A 555 -79.98 5.19 32.72
CA LEU A 555 -78.95 6.22 32.60
C LEU A 555 -79.32 7.26 31.58
N SER A 556 -78.92 8.53 31.75
CA SER A 556 -78.97 9.53 30.70
C SER A 556 -77.90 9.31 29.66
N PHE A 557 -78.24 9.48 28.40
CA PHE A 557 -77.22 9.44 27.32
C PHE A 557 -77.34 10.73 26.51
N GLU A 558 -76.30 11.49 26.36
CA GLU A 558 -76.27 12.77 25.66
C GLU A 558 -75.25 12.77 24.54
N TYR A 559 -75.71 12.98 23.29
CA TYR A 559 -74.82 13.14 22.14
C TYR A 559 -74.70 14.63 21.81
N GLN A 560 -73.42 15.12 21.76
CA GLN A 560 -73.11 16.52 21.51
C GLN A 560 -72.18 16.66 20.31
N PRO A 561 -72.60 16.95 19.10
CA PRO A 561 -71.75 17.33 18.00
C PRO A 561 -71.16 18.73 18.26
N ALA A 562 -69.89 18.86 18.38
CA ALA A 562 -69.16 20.11 18.58
C ALA A 562 -68.61 20.62 17.24
N GLY A 563 -69.45 21.46 16.57
CA GLY A 563 -69.09 22.00 15.25
C GLY A 563 -69.74 21.23 14.10
N GLU A 564 -69.29 21.48 12.89
CA GLU A 564 -69.87 20.90 11.67
C GLU A 564 -69.24 19.50 11.44
N ILE A 565 -70.13 18.49 11.36
CA ILE A 565 -69.71 17.10 11.10
C ILE A 565 -69.60 16.90 9.58
N PRO A 566 -68.44 16.50 9.05
CA PRO A 566 -68.26 16.30 7.62
C PRO A 566 -69.16 15.16 7.11
N PRO A 567 -69.72 15.28 5.90
CA PRO A 567 -70.64 14.27 5.37
C PRO A 567 -69.97 12.96 5.05
N VAL A 568 -68.70 13.00 4.66
CA VAL A 568 -67.85 11.79 4.32
C VAL A 568 -66.49 11.91 4.93
N VAL A 569 -66.02 10.81 5.56
CA VAL A 569 -64.67 10.66 6.08
C VAL A 569 -64.01 9.41 5.50
N ARG A 570 -62.68 9.43 5.41
CA ARG A 570 -61.90 8.25 4.99
C ARG A 570 -61.34 7.56 6.23
N VAL A 571 -61.88 6.39 6.56
CA VAL A 571 -61.50 5.67 7.76
C VAL A 571 -61.76 4.16 7.58
N ASP A 572 -61.12 3.33 8.38
CA ASP A 572 -61.51 1.93 8.54
C ASP A 572 -62.74 1.88 9.47
N GLU A 573 -63.93 1.78 8.86
CA GLU A 573 -65.22 1.74 9.57
C GLU A 573 -65.24 0.66 10.65
N LYS A 574 -64.78 -0.55 10.32
CA LYS A 574 -64.79 -1.68 11.24
C LYS A 574 -64.00 -1.39 12.50
N ARG A 575 -62.82 -0.82 12.33
CA ARG A 575 -61.95 -0.48 13.46
C ARG A 575 -62.47 0.71 14.27
N LEU A 576 -62.95 1.74 13.61
CA LEU A 576 -63.53 2.87 14.30
C LEU A 576 -64.76 2.42 15.11
N ARG A 577 -65.63 1.62 14.51
CA ARG A 577 -66.81 1.04 15.18
C ARG A 577 -66.41 0.21 16.40
N GLN A 578 -65.41 -0.62 16.28
CA GLN A 578 -64.88 -1.44 17.37
C GLN A 578 -64.37 -0.58 18.53
N ILE A 579 -63.59 0.49 18.25
CA ILE A 579 -63.09 1.42 19.27
C ILE A 579 -64.27 2.09 20.00
N LEU A 580 -65.22 2.67 19.26
CA LEU A 580 -66.35 3.37 19.87
C LEU A 580 -67.23 2.43 20.67
N ILE A 581 -67.51 1.24 20.16
CA ILE A 581 -68.31 0.22 20.89
C ILE A 581 -67.62 -0.18 22.20
N ASN A 582 -66.32 -0.37 22.17
CA ASN A 582 -65.57 -0.75 23.38
C ASN A 582 -65.55 0.35 24.43
N VAL A 583 -65.33 1.62 24.03
CA VAL A 583 -65.23 2.72 24.98
C VAL A 583 -66.63 3.12 25.50
N LEU A 584 -67.57 3.30 24.61
CA LEU A 584 -68.99 3.61 24.99
C LEU A 584 -69.62 2.47 25.79
N GLY A 585 -69.35 1.22 25.38
CA GLY A 585 -69.80 0.04 26.10
C GLY A 585 -69.27 -0.02 27.53
N ASN A 586 -68.01 0.31 27.73
CA ASN A 586 -67.42 0.41 29.06
C ASN A 586 -68.09 1.57 29.88
N ALA A 587 -68.25 2.72 29.28
CA ALA A 587 -68.90 3.85 29.92
C ALA A 587 -70.31 3.50 30.41
N VAL A 588 -71.14 2.89 29.55
CA VAL A 588 -72.52 2.45 29.94
C VAL A 588 -72.48 1.28 30.92
N LYS A 589 -71.53 0.32 30.76
CA LYS A 589 -71.43 -0.86 31.62
C LYS A 589 -71.06 -0.49 33.07
N PHE A 590 -70.08 0.39 33.27
CA PHE A 590 -69.55 0.71 34.60
C PHE A 590 -70.31 1.88 35.28
N THR A 591 -71.09 2.69 34.58
CA THR A 591 -71.93 3.69 35.20
C THR A 591 -73.19 3.05 35.82
N VAL A 592 -73.43 3.27 37.11
CA VAL A 592 -74.57 2.71 37.87
C VAL A 592 -75.70 3.74 37.99
N ARG A 593 -75.36 4.99 38.21
CA ARG A 593 -76.32 6.13 38.30
C ARG A 593 -75.71 7.35 37.63
N GLY A 594 -76.56 8.19 37.01
CA GLY A 594 -76.10 9.38 36.28
C GLY A 594 -76.19 9.19 34.78
N GLY A 595 -75.15 9.52 34.03
CA GLY A 595 -75.18 9.47 32.58
C GLY A 595 -73.84 9.34 31.88
N VAL A 596 -73.92 9.16 30.58
CA VAL A 596 -72.77 9.12 29.64
C VAL A 596 -72.97 10.24 28.61
N SER A 597 -71.95 11.07 28.39
CA SER A 597 -71.94 12.06 27.31
C SER A 597 -70.96 11.64 26.24
N PHE A 598 -71.30 11.77 24.99
CA PHE A 598 -70.54 11.49 23.83
C PHE A 598 -70.41 12.73 22.94
N THR A 599 -69.22 13.34 22.90
CA THR A 599 -68.96 14.55 22.13
C THR A 599 -68.07 14.21 20.95
N VAL A 600 -68.42 14.68 19.77
CA VAL A 600 -67.61 14.50 18.56
C VAL A 600 -67.28 15.87 17.99
N GLU A 601 -66.01 16.18 17.89
CA GLU A 601 -65.53 17.42 17.31
C GLU A 601 -64.64 17.09 16.10
N CYS A 602 -64.91 17.73 14.96
CA CYS A 602 -64.08 17.60 13.75
C CYS A 602 -63.40 18.95 13.48
N ARG A 603 -62.10 18.98 13.54
CA ARG A 603 -61.24 20.13 13.19
C ARG A 603 -60.20 19.75 12.17
N ARG A 604 -60.19 20.41 11.01
CA ARG A 604 -59.28 20.14 9.90
C ARG A 604 -59.37 18.66 9.47
N GLU A 605 -58.30 17.88 9.64
CA GLU A 605 -58.22 16.46 9.26
C GLU A 605 -58.35 15.51 10.46
N MET A 606 -58.69 16.00 11.64
CA MET A 606 -58.78 15.21 12.87
C MET A 606 -60.21 15.20 13.41
N ALA A 607 -60.68 14.01 13.82
CA ALA A 607 -61.90 13.84 14.60
C ALA A 607 -61.53 13.48 16.04
N THR A 608 -62.01 14.23 16.99
CA THR A 608 -61.86 14.00 18.43
C THR A 608 -63.16 13.42 18.97
N PHE A 609 -63.09 12.29 19.62
CA PHE A 609 -64.18 11.61 20.29
C PHE A 609 -63.98 11.74 21.79
N GLU A 610 -64.79 12.47 22.47
CA GLU A 610 -64.79 12.60 23.93
C GLU A 610 -65.96 11.85 24.53
N ILE A 611 -65.69 10.88 25.39
CA ILE A 611 -66.67 10.08 26.08
C ILE A 611 -66.50 10.31 27.58
N ARG A 612 -67.51 10.88 28.25
CA ARG A 612 -67.48 11.10 29.69
C ARG A 612 -68.60 10.28 30.33
N ASP A 613 -68.28 9.59 31.41
CA ASP A 613 -69.21 8.85 32.24
C ASP A 613 -69.15 9.32 33.69
N THR A 614 -70.23 9.07 34.43
CA THR A 614 -70.30 9.37 35.85
C THR A 614 -70.10 8.12 36.74
N GLY A 615 -69.37 7.15 36.21
CA GLY A 615 -69.04 5.90 36.90
C GLY A 615 -67.98 6.05 37.99
N PRO A 616 -67.53 4.94 38.58
CA PRO A 616 -66.58 4.94 39.70
C PRO A 616 -65.15 5.35 39.29
N GLY A 617 -64.86 5.46 37.97
CA GLY A 617 -63.54 5.72 37.46
C GLY A 617 -62.59 4.53 37.63
N ILE A 618 -61.30 4.75 37.29
CA ILE A 618 -60.20 3.77 37.42
C ILE A 618 -59.28 4.24 38.54
N ALA A 619 -58.92 3.37 39.46
CA ALA A 619 -58.01 3.71 40.54
C ALA A 619 -56.62 4.10 39.97
N PRO A 620 -55.93 5.12 40.53
CA PRO A 620 -54.63 5.56 40.04
C PRO A 620 -53.56 4.48 39.98
N ALA A 621 -53.74 3.37 40.71
CA ALA A 621 -52.83 2.23 40.71
C ALA A 621 -53.09 1.23 39.55
N GLU A 622 -54.25 1.39 38.84
CA GLU A 622 -54.69 0.53 37.73
C GLU A 622 -54.64 1.26 36.36
N LEU A 623 -54.27 2.54 36.41
CA LEU A 623 -53.96 3.35 35.24
C LEU A 623 -52.55 3.10 34.71
#